data_62011878ad5ceabdf2620aeb9216e3cc
#
_entry.id   62011878ad5ceabdf2620aeb9216e3cc
#
_cell.length_a   1.000
_cell.length_b   1.000
_cell.length_c   1.000
_cell.angle_alpha   90.00
_cell.angle_beta   90.00
_cell.angle_gamma   90.00
#
_symmetry.space_group_name_H-M   'P 1'
#
loop_
_entity.id
_entity.type
_entity.pdbx_description
1 polymer ?
#
loop_
_entity_poly.entity_id
_entity_poly.type
_entity_poly.pdbx_seq_one_letter_code
_entity_poly.pdbx_strand_id
1 'polypeptide(L)'
;GLGDVYKRQLLFRFVSSLAVSMSTVLSIVYHLEVVQLDAFQLVLVGTVQETACFLFEIPTGVVSDLYSRRRSVLIGMFLYGLGFLMEGALPWFAPVLLAQVVWGCGDTFITGALEAWIASEEKDKPIDKVFLRGSQMGQIGGVLGVVLGTLLGNINLQMPVILGGSLCLLLGLVMVRIMPETNFSPACLLYTSDA
;
A
#
# COMPACT_ATOMS: atom_id res chain seq x y z
N GLY A 1 -7.35 -12.66 21.29
CA GLY A 1 -8.55 -13.36 20.85
C GLY A 1 -9.00 -13.00 19.43
N LEU A 2 -9.90 -13.78 18.86
CA LEU A 2 -10.46 -13.62 17.49
C LEU A 2 -11.00 -12.21 17.19
N GLY A 3 -11.49 -11.47 18.20
CA GLY A 3 -11.90 -10.07 18.04
C GLY A 3 -10.77 -9.09 17.79
N ASP A 4 -9.54 -9.47 18.10
CA ASP A 4 -8.39 -8.57 17.97
C ASP A 4 -7.83 -8.55 16.54
N VAL A 5 -7.87 -9.66 15.80
CA VAL A 5 -7.44 -9.73 14.39
C VAL A 5 -8.36 -8.86 13.53
N TYR A 6 -9.67 -9.00 13.71
CA TYR A 6 -10.65 -8.19 13.01
C TYR A 6 -10.46 -6.68 13.23
N LYS A 7 -10.25 -6.25 14.49
CA LYS A 7 -9.97 -4.83 14.79
C LYS A 7 -8.69 -4.34 14.13
N ARG A 8 -7.64 -5.18 14.12
CA ARG A 8 -6.36 -4.86 13.47
C ARG A 8 -6.49 -4.70 11.96
N GLN A 9 -7.30 -5.55 11.33
CA GLN A 9 -7.63 -5.42 9.91
C GLN A 9 -8.37 -4.10 9.61
N LEU A 10 -9.39 -3.77 10.40
CA LEU A 10 -10.13 -2.52 10.22
C LEU A 10 -9.22 -1.29 10.39
N LEU A 11 -8.36 -1.31 11.42
CA LEU A 11 -7.35 -0.27 11.63
C LEU A 11 -6.40 -0.15 10.43
N PHE A 12 -5.88 -1.29 9.95
CA PHE A 12 -4.99 -1.31 8.79
C PHE A 12 -5.66 -0.71 7.56
N ARG A 13 -6.87 -1.18 7.20
CA ARG A 13 -7.62 -0.68 6.04
C ARG A 13 -7.92 0.82 6.15
N PHE A 14 -8.32 1.28 7.32
CA PHE A 14 -8.60 2.70 7.55
C PHE A 14 -7.35 3.57 7.41
N VAL A 15 -6.29 3.26 8.17
CA VAL A 15 -5.09 4.10 8.21
C VAL A 15 -4.30 4.03 6.90
N SER A 16 -4.18 2.86 6.27
CA SER A 16 -3.51 2.74 4.97
C SER A 16 -4.22 3.53 3.87
N SER A 17 -5.55 3.40 3.79
CA SER A 17 -6.34 4.15 2.82
C SER A 17 -6.29 5.66 3.07
N LEU A 18 -6.33 6.10 4.32
CA LEU A 18 -6.16 7.50 4.69
C LEU A 18 -4.79 8.03 4.25
N ALA A 19 -3.71 7.31 4.56
CA ALA A 19 -2.35 7.71 4.22
C ALA A 19 -2.14 7.80 2.71
N VAL A 20 -2.56 6.79 1.96
CA VAL A 20 -2.43 6.74 0.50
C VAL A 20 -3.27 7.83 -0.15
N SER A 21 -4.56 7.98 0.21
CA SER A 21 -5.43 9.00 -0.38
C SER A 21 -4.94 10.41 -0.06
N MET A 22 -4.41 10.64 1.14
CA MET A 22 -3.81 11.93 1.52
C MET A 22 -2.59 12.25 0.65
N SER A 23 -1.73 11.27 0.37
CA SER A 23 -0.53 11.44 -0.45
C SER A 23 -0.85 11.67 -1.93
N THR A 24 -1.88 11.00 -2.46
CA THR A 24 -2.13 10.95 -3.91
C THR A 24 -3.15 11.96 -4.41
N VAL A 25 -4.01 12.54 -3.55
CA VAL A 25 -5.11 13.42 -3.96
C VAL A 25 -4.65 14.64 -4.78
N LEU A 26 -3.50 15.20 -4.49
CA LEU A 26 -2.92 16.34 -5.19
C LEU A 26 -1.64 15.98 -5.98
N SER A 27 -1.39 14.70 -6.26
CA SER A 27 -0.16 14.24 -6.92
C SER A 27 0.10 14.93 -8.27
N ILE A 28 -0.93 15.08 -9.10
CA ILE A 28 -0.79 15.78 -10.40
C ILE A 28 -0.42 17.24 -10.21
N VAL A 29 -1.07 17.93 -9.28
CA VAL A 29 -0.78 19.35 -8.99
C VAL A 29 0.64 19.48 -8.44
N TYR A 30 1.04 18.59 -7.53
CA TYR A 30 2.39 18.52 -6.99
C TYR A 30 3.44 18.30 -8.10
N HIS A 31 3.19 17.38 -9.02
CA HIS A 31 4.10 17.10 -10.14
C HIS A 31 4.23 18.33 -11.07
N LEU A 32 3.15 19.06 -11.33
CA LEU A 32 3.16 20.22 -12.21
C LEU A 32 3.79 21.46 -11.54
N GLU A 33 3.43 21.75 -10.31
CA GLU A 33 3.78 23.02 -9.66
C GLU A 33 5.09 22.96 -8.87
N VAL A 34 5.38 21.81 -8.22
CA VAL A 34 6.58 21.66 -7.37
C VAL A 34 7.71 20.98 -8.12
N VAL A 35 7.44 19.85 -8.76
CA VAL A 35 8.46 19.10 -9.53
C VAL A 35 8.68 19.70 -10.91
N GLN A 36 7.70 20.46 -11.42
CA GLN A 36 7.71 21.13 -12.72
C GLN A 36 7.88 20.18 -13.91
N LEU A 37 7.16 19.05 -13.86
CA LEU A 37 7.17 18.06 -14.92
C LEU A 37 6.41 18.59 -16.16
N ASP A 38 6.98 18.30 -17.34
CA ASP A 38 6.27 18.48 -18.60
C ASP A 38 5.25 17.36 -18.87
N ALA A 39 4.44 17.53 -19.92
CA ALA A 39 3.38 16.58 -20.25
C ALA A 39 3.91 15.16 -20.56
N PHE A 40 5.09 15.05 -21.18
CA PHE A 40 5.71 13.76 -21.49
C PHE A 40 6.20 13.08 -20.20
N GLN A 41 6.84 13.82 -19.31
CA GLN A 41 7.31 13.33 -18.03
C GLN A 41 6.15 12.88 -17.13
N LEU A 42 5.01 13.57 -17.13
CA LEU A 42 3.80 13.14 -16.39
C LEU A 42 3.28 11.78 -16.90
N VAL A 43 3.19 11.62 -18.21
CA VAL A 43 2.78 10.33 -18.81
C VAL A 43 3.79 9.24 -18.44
N LEU A 44 5.08 9.55 -18.47
CA LEU A 44 6.14 8.60 -18.14
C LEU A 44 6.09 8.17 -16.67
N VAL A 45 5.81 9.09 -15.74
CA VAL A 45 5.64 8.80 -14.30
C VAL A 45 4.52 7.76 -14.10
N GLY A 46 3.33 7.97 -14.67
CA GLY A 46 2.24 7.02 -14.61
C GLY A 46 2.56 5.69 -15.30
N THR A 47 3.18 5.74 -16.49
CA THR A 47 3.56 4.54 -17.24
C THR A 47 4.57 3.68 -16.47
N VAL A 48 5.56 4.29 -15.83
CA VAL A 48 6.56 3.59 -15.02
C VAL A 48 5.90 2.92 -13.81
N GLN A 49 4.98 3.59 -13.14
CA GLN A 49 4.22 3.02 -12.02
C GLN A 49 3.44 1.76 -12.45
N GLU A 50 2.63 1.87 -13.51
CA GLU A 50 1.83 0.74 -14.02
C GLU A 50 2.73 -0.40 -14.51
N THR A 51 3.83 -0.08 -15.17
CA THR A 51 4.82 -1.08 -15.61
C THR A 51 5.46 -1.79 -14.43
N ALA A 52 5.80 -1.06 -13.37
CA ALA A 52 6.32 -1.66 -12.14
C ALA A 52 5.29 -2.60 -11.49
N CYS A 53 4.03 -2.16 -11.35
CA CYS A 53 2.95 -3.03 -10.86
C CYS A 53 2.85 -4.32 -11.69
N PHE A 54 2.79 -4.21 -13.01
CA PHE A 54 2.70 -5.37 -13.91
C PHE A 54 3.89 -6.33 -13.76
N LEU A 55 5.13 -5.82 -13.71
CA LEU A 55 6.34 -6.64 -13.62
C LEU A 55 6.47 -7.33 -12.26
N PHE A 56 6.08 -6.67 -11.18
CA PHE A 56 6.24 -7.19 -9.83
C PHE A 56 5.05 -8.02 -9.34
N GLU A 57 3.89 -8.01 -10.00
CA GLU A 57 2.68 -8.73 -9.57
C GLU A 57 2.92 -10.22 -9.38
N ILE A 58 3.53 -10.90 -10.36
CA ILE A 58 3.82 -12.33 -10.28
C ILE A 58 4.90 -12.63 -9.22
N PRO A 59 6.09 -11.99 -9.22
CA PRO A 59 7.12 -12.24 -8.21
C PRO A 59 6.64 -12.02 -6.77
N THR A 60 5.91 -10.94 -6.52
CA THR A 60 5.42 -10.62 -5.16
C THR A 60 4.33 -11.57 -4.69
N GLY A 61 3.44 -12.00 -5.60
CA GLY A 61 2.45 -13.04 -5.34
C GLY A 61 3.10 -14.35 -4.91
N VAL A 62 4.12 -14.82 -5.65
CA VAL A 62 4.88 -16.03 -5.30
C VAL A 62 5.55 -15.89 -3.94
N VAL A 63 6.16 -14.74 -3.64
CA VAL A 63 6.76 -14.49 -2.31
C VAL A 63 5.72 -14.55 -1.20
N SER A 64 4.54 -13.97 -1.40
CA SER A 64 3.44 -13.99 -0.45
C SER A 64 2.97 -15.42 -0.13
N ASP A 65 2.79 -16.23 -1.17
CA ASP A 65 2.23 -17.58 -1.03
C ASP A 65 3.24 -18.60 -0.49
N LEU A 66 4.53 -18.43 -0.78
CA LEU A 66 5.56 -19.39 -0.37
C LEU A 66 6.20 -19.06 0.99
N TYR A 67 6.35 -17.79 1.32
CA TYR A 67 7.12 -17.40 2.52
C TYR A 67 6.23 -16.86 3.65
N SER A 68 5.44 -15.81 3.41
CA SER A 68 4.64 -15.20 4.48
C SER A 68 3.77 -14.07 3.94
N ARG A 69 2.46 -14.20 4.09
CA ARG A 69 1.49 -13.16 3.74
C ARG A 69 1.66 -11.91 4.60
N ARG A 70 1.89 -12.10 5.89
CA ARG A 70 2.18 -11.01 6.83
C ARG A 70 3.42 -10.21 6.41
N ARG A 71 4.54 -10.90 6.12
CA ARG A 71 5.78 -10.22 5.71
C ARG A 71 5.59 -9.45 4.42
N SER A 72 4.87 -9.99 3.46
CA SER A 72 4.56 -9.31 2.20
C SER A 72 3.81 -8.01 2.44
N VAL A 73 2.73 -8.03 3.24
CA VAL A 73 1.99 -6.80 3.58
C VAL A 73 2.88 -5.77 4.28
N LEU A 74 3.74 -6.21 5.20
CA LEU A 74 4.66 -5.30 5.91
C LEU A 74 5.71 -4.70 4.96
N ILE A 75 6.33 -5.50 4.10
CA ILE A 75 7.27 -5.02 3.08
C ILE A 75 6.58 -3.97 2.19
N GLY A 76 5.38 -4.26 1.71
CA GLY A 76 4.61 -3.34 0.88
C GLY A 76 4.33 -2.01 1.58
N MET A 77 3.97 -2.01 2.87
CA MET A 77 3.76 -0.78 3.64
C MET A 77 5.04 0.05 3.80
N PHE A 78 6.20 -0.60 4.02
CA PHE A 78 7.47 0.11 4.07
C PHE A 78 7.86 0.69 2.71
N LEU A 79 7.62 -0.05 1.61
CA LEU A 79 7.85 0.45 0.26
C LEU A 79 6.92 1.63 -0.08
N TYR A 80 5.65 1.60 0.31
CA TYR A 80 4.75 2.74 0.18
C TYR A 80 5.28 3.97 0.91
N GLY A 81 5.63 3.80 2.18
CA GLY A 81 6.15 4.91 2.96
C GLY A 81 7.45 5.48 2.39
N LEU A 82 8.35 4.60 1.95
CA LEU A 82 9.62 5.01 1.32
C LEU A 82 9.38 5.73 -0.01
N GLY A 83 8.51 5.20 -0.88
CA GLY A 83 8.17 5.82 -2.15
C GLY A 83 7.62 7.23 -1.97
N PHE A 84 6.61 7.41 -1.11
CA PHE A 84 6.05 8.73 -0.83
C PHE A 84 7.06 9.69 -0.19
N LEU A 85 7.91 9.22 0.74
CA LEU A 85 8.95 10.07 1.32
C LEU A 85 10.00 10.48 0.29
N MET A 86 10.41 9.59 -0.61
CA MET A 86 11.32 9.92 -1.70
C MET A 86 10.71 10.98 -2.62
N GLU A 87 9.47 10.79 -3.03
CA GLU A 87 8.73 11.72 -3.88
C GLU A 87 8.57 13.11 -3.22
N GLY A 88 8.15 13.14 -1.95
CA GLY A 88 7.93 14.39 -1.24
C GLY A 88 9.21 15.13 -0.83
N ALA A 89 10.28 14.40 -0.48
CA ALA A 89 11.54 15.01 -0.02
C ALA A 89 12.46 15.43 -1.16
N LEU A 90 12.37 14.77 -2.32
CA LEU A 90 13.26 14.99 -3.48
C LEU A 90 12.42 15.41 -4.71
N PRO A 91 11.99 16.68 -4.79
CA PRO A 91 11.03 17.14 -5.79
C PRO A 91 11.66 17.41 -7.16
N TRP A 92 12.26 16.42 -7.78
CA TRP A 92 12.74 16.46 -9.15
C TRP A 92 12.50 15.15 -9.88
N PHE A 93 12.53 15.17 -11.20
CA PHE A 93 12.04 14.11 -12.07
C PHE A 93 12.59 12.71 -11.76
N ALA A 94 13.92 12.56 -11.64
CA ALA A 94 14.52 11.23 -11.48
C ALA A 94 14.14 10.53 -10.16
N PRO A 95 14.20 11.18 -8.97
CA PRO A 95 13.67 10.59 -7.73
C PRO A 95 12.16 10.30 -7.76
N VAL A 96 11.35 11.17 -8.37
CA VAL A 96 9.90 10.91 -8.54
C VAL A 96 9.69 9.67 -9.38
N LEU A 97 10.41 9.51 -10.49
CA LEU A 97 10.32 8.32 -11.34
C LEU A 97 10.73 7.03 -10.58
N LEU A 98 11.80 7.10 -9.79
CA LEU A 98 12.22 5.96 -8.95
C LEU A 98 11.20 5.66 -7.85
N ALA A 99 10.59 6.69 -7.25
CA ALA A 99 9.54 6.55 -6.26
C ALA A 99 8.34 5.78 -6.80
N GLN A 100 7.97 5.97 -8.09
CA GLN A 100 6.89 5.22 -8.73
C GLN A 100 7.21 3.72 -8.83
N VAL A 101 8.45 3.34 -9.10
CA VAL A 101 8.88 1.93 -9.10
C VAL A 101 8.76 1.34 -7.69
N VAL A 102 9.26 2.05 -6.69
CA VAL A 102 9.19 1.61 -5.28
C VAL A 102 7.75 1.50 -4.81
N TRP A 103 6.92 2.49 -5.12
CA TRP A 103 5.52 2.51 -4.77
C TRP A 103 4.73 1.38 -5.48
N GLY A 104 4.92 1.22 -6.80
CA GLY A 104 4.29 0.16 -7.58
C GLY A 104 4.66 -1.25 -7.09
N CYS A 105 5.93 -1.47 -6.76
CA CYS A 105 6.36 -2.72 -6.12
C CYS A 105 5.68 -2.93 -4.75
N GLY A 106 5.55 -1.87 -3.94
CA GLY A 106 4.84 -1.91 -2.66
C GLY A 106 3.37 -2.28 -2.81
N ASP A 107 2.70 -1.75 -3.84
CA ASP A 107 1.30 -2.05 -4.15
C ASP A 107 1.07 -3.53 -4.40
N THR A 108 1.89 -4.14 -5.25
CA THR A 108 1.79 -5.55 -5.58
C THR A 108 2.04 -6.47 -4.38
N PHE A 109 2.93 -6.08 -3.45
CA PHE A 109 3.13 -6.80 -2.19
C PHE A 109 1.91 -6.75 -1.28
N ILE A 110 1.15 -5.66 -1.26
CA ILE A 110 -0.03 -5.50 -0.38
C ILE A 110 -1.26 -6.19 -0.98
N THR A 111 -1.58 -5.91 -2.24
CA THR A 111 -2.86 -6.28 -2.86
C THR A 111 -3.10 -7.78 -2.82
N GLY A 112 -2.15 -8.60 -3.29
CA GLY A 112 -2.28 -10.05 -3.28
C GLY A 112 -2.22 -10.68 -1.88
N ALA A 113 -1.32 -10.16 -1.02
CA ALA A 113 -1.06 -10.74 0.30
C ALA A 113 -2.14 -10.41 1.35
N LEU A 114 -2.70 -9.20 1.32
CA LEU A 114 -3.62 -8.71 2.36
C LEU A 114 -4.91 -9.51 2.39
N GLU A 115 -5.52 -9.75 1.25
CA GLU A 115 -6.77 -10.51 1.17
C GLU A 115 -6.58 -11.97 1.56
N ALA A 116 -5.49 -12.58 1.10
CA ALA A 116 -5.14 -13.93 1.46
C ALA A 116 -4.82 -14.07 2.97
N TRP A 117 -4.16 -13.07 3.58
CA TRP A 117 -3.92 -13.04 5.02
C TRP A 117 -5.23 -12.95 5.80
N ILE A 118 -6.14 -12.03 5.43
CA ILE A 118 -7.45 -11.88 6.06
C ILE A 118 -8.23 -13.19 5.98
N ALA A 119 -8.28 -13.81 4.81
CA ALA A 119 -9.01 -15.08 4.61
C ALA A 119 -8.42 -16.23 5.44
N SER A 120 -7.11 -16.25 5.66
CA SER A 120 -6.47 -17.30 6.47
C SER A 120 -6.68 -17.13 7.97
N GLU A 121 -6.73 -15.90 8.49
CA GLU A 121 -6.84 -15.62 9.91
C GLU A 121 -8.30 -15.58 10.42
N GLU A 122 -9.28 -15.26 9.55
CA GLU A 122 -10.69 -15.11 9.92
C GLU A 122 -11.58 -16.24 9.41
N LYS A 123 -11.07 -17.49 9.43
CA LYS A 123 -11.78 -18.70 8.90
C LYS A 123 -13.15 -18.96 9.55
N ASP A 124 -13.32 -18.55 10.80
CA ASP A 124 -14.54 -18.83 11.58
C ASP A 124 -15.64 -17.76 11.40
N LYS A 125 -15.42 -16.73 10.61
CA LYS A 125 -16.41 -15.67 10.37
C LYS A 125 -16.91 -15.70 8.92
N PRO A 126 -18.14 -15.18 8.68
CA PRO A 126 -18.61 -15.00 7.31
C PRO A 126 -17.70 -14.00 6.59
N ILE A 127 -16.86 -14.53 5.69
CA ILE A 127 -15.78 -13.82 5.01
C ILE A 127 -16.29 -12.57 4.29
N ASP A 128 -17.47 -12.65 3.68
CA ASP A 128 -18.11 -11.52 2.97
C ASP A 128 -18.33 -10.31 3.89
N LYS A 129 -18.76 -10.55 5.14
CA LYS A 129 -18.95 -9.47 6.12
C LYS A 129 -17.64 -8.85 6.56
N VAL A 130 -16.59 -9.66 6.66
CA VAL A 130 -15.24 -9.20 7.02
C VAL A 130 -14.68 -8.28 5.93
N PHE A 131 -14.77 -8.71 4.67
CA PHE A 131 -14.35 -7.90 3.53
C PHE A 131 -15.19 -6.63 3.37
N LEU A 132 -16.52 -6.73 3.49
CA LEU A 132 -17.41 -5.58 3.40
C LEU A 132 -17.08 -4.51 4.45
N ARG A 133 -16.90 -4.90 5.71
CA ARG A 133 -16.53 -3.97 6.79
C ARG A 133 -15.13 -3.38 6.59
N GLY A 134 -14.18 -4.21 6.15
CA GLY A 134 -12.84 -3.74 5.79
C GLY A 134 -12.86 -2.68 4.69
N SER A 135 -13.63 -2.93 3.62
CA SER A 135 -13.84 -1.97 2.53
C SER A 135 -14.49 -0.68 3.00
N GLN A 136 -15.56 -0.75 3.82
CA GLN A 136 -16.21 0.43 4.38
C GLN A 136 -15.23 1.29 5.20
N MET A 137 -14.41 0.67 6.05
CA MET A 137 -13.39 1.38 6.83
C MET A 137 -12.31 1.99 5.94
N GLY A 138 -11.90 1.28 4.88
CA GLY A 138 -10.98 1.82 3.88
C GLY A 138 -11.56 3.05 3.16
N GLN A 139 -12.83 3.00 2.75
CA GLN A 139 -13.49 4.15 2.10
C GLN A 139 -13.60 5.36 3.04
N ILE A 140 -13.96 5.15 4.32
CA ILE A 140 -13.99 6.24 5.30
C ILE A 140 -12.60 6.84 5.46
N GLY A 141 -11.56 6.01 5.60
CA GLY A 141 -10.18 6.45 5.65
C GLY A 141 -9.78 7.24 4.41
N GLY A 142 -10.14 6.73 3.22
CA GLY A 142 -9.88 7.40 1.95
C GLY A 142 -10.49 8.78 1.85
N VAL A 143 -11.79 8.93 2.18
CA VAL A 143 -12.48 10.22 2.18
C VAL A 143 -11.81 11.21 3.14
N LEU A 144 -11.49 10.77 4.35
CA LEU A 144 -10.76 11.61 5.32
C LEU A 144 -9.36 11.97 4.82
N GLY A 145 -8.68 11.02 4.16
CA GLY A 145 -7.37 11.25 3.53
C GLY A 145 -7.43 12.34 2.45
N VAL A 146 -8.44 12.29 1.57
CA VAL A 146 -8.68 13.33 0.55
C VAL A 146 -8.89 14.71 1.20
N VAL A 147 -9.75 14.80 2.21
CA VAL A 147 -10.01 16.05 2.91
C VAL A 147 -8.74 16.60 3.57
N LEU A 148 -8.03 15.76 4.34
CA LEU A 148 -6.80 16.17 5.02
C LEU A 148 -5.70 16.52 4.01
N GLY A 149 -5.54 15.74 2.94
CA GLY A 149 -4.55 15.98 1.89
C GLY A 149 -4.80 17.31 1.19
N THR A 150 -6.05 17.63 0.88
CA THR A 150 -6.42 18.91 0.28
C THR A 150 -6.16 20.08 1.22
N LEU A 151 -6.53 19.98 2.51
CA LEU A 151 -6.27 21.01 3.50
C LEU A 151 -4.78 21.27 3.70
N LEU A 152 -3.98 20.22 3.82
CA LEU A 152 -2.53 20.32 3.95
C LEU A 152 -1.87 20.86 2.68
N GLY A 153 -2.35 20.44 1.52
CA GLY A 153 -1.84 20.88 0.22
C GLY A 153 -2.07 22.39 -0.03
N ASN A 154 -3.12 22.98 0.54
CA ASN A 154 -3.33 24.44 0.50
C ASN A 154 -2.25 25.21 1.27
N ILE A 155 -1.56 24.57 2.22
CA ILE A 155 -0.44 25.18 2.95
C ILE A 155 0.87 24.91 2.18
N ASN A 156 1.11 23.66 1.83
CA ASN A 156 2.28 23.22 1.06
C ASN A 156 1.99 21.87 0.41
N LEU A 157 2.15 21.78 -0.91
CA LEU A 157 1.88 20.57 -1.71
C LEU A 157 2.76 19.35 -1.35
N GLN A 158 3.92 19.57 -0.74
CA GLN A 158 4.80 18.49 -0.26
C GLN A 158 4.29 17.83 1.03
N MET A 159 3.60 18.61 1.88
CA MET A 159 3.16 18.13 3.21
C MET A 159 2.30 16.88 3.15
N PRO A 160 1.23 16.78 2.34
CA PRO A 160 0.39 15.59 2.30
C PRO A 160 1.18 14.35 1.86
N VAL A 161 2.13 14.50 0.93
CA VAL A 161 2.95 13.39 0.43
C VAL A 161 3.89 12.88 1.53
N ILE A 162 4.61 13.78 2.20
CA ILE A 162 5.56 13.43 3.28
C ILE A 162 4.82 12.85 4.50
N LEU A 163 3.72 13.48 4.92
CA LEU A 163 2.94 13.00 6.08
C LEU A 163 2.28 11.66 5.79
N GLY A 164 1.74 11.45 4.60
CA GLY A 164 1.17 10.17 4.21
C GLY A 164 2.22 9.06 4.13
N GLY A 165 3.41 9.33 3.57
CA GLY A 165 4.53 8.41 3.57
C GLY A 165 4.99 8.06 4.99
N SER A 166 5.10 9.06 5.88
CA SER A 166 5.43 8.86 7.29
C SER A 166 4.38 8.02 8.02
N LEU A 167 3.11 8.24 7.73
CA LEU A 167 2.00 7.47 8.30
C LEU A 167 2.01 6.02 7.82
N CYS A 168 2.37 5.76 6.55
CA CYS A 168 2.57 4.40 6.04
C CYS A 168 3.70 3.68 6.78
N LEU A 169 4.85 4.33 7.01
CA LEU A 169 5.95 3.75 7.78
C LEU A 169 5.55 3.47 9.22
N LEU A 170 4.87 4.41 9.86
CA LEU A 170 4.38 4.25 11.24
C LEU A 170 3.39 3.08 11.32
N LEU A 171 2.44 2.99 10.39
CA LEU A 171 1.52 1.86 10.32
C LEU A 171 2.26 0.54 10.12
N GLY A 172 3.25 0.49 9.23
CA GLY A 172 4.11 -0.67 9.05
C GLY A 172 4.78 -1.11 10.36
N LEU A 173 5.38 -0.17 11.10
CA LEU A 173 6.01 -0.44 12.40
C LEU A 173 5.01 -0.96 13.45
N VAL A 174 3.83 -0.37 13.53
CA VAL A 174 2.76 -0.85 14.41
C VAL A 174 2.34 -2.26 14.02
N MET A 175 2.14 -2.52 12.73
CA MET A 175 1.72 -3.84 12.22
C MET A 175 2.79 -4.92 12.45
N VAL A 176 4.07 -4.58 12.42
CA VAL A 176 5.14 -5.54 12.79
C VAL A 176 4.89 -6.17 14.16
N ARG A 177 4.35 -5.40 15.11
CA ARG A 177 4.10 -5.88 16.48
C ARG A 177 2.75 -6.55 16.68
N ILE A 178 1.72 -6.08 15.95
CA ILE A 178 0.35 -6.51 16.23
C ILE A 178 -0.25 -7.47 15.20
N MET A 179 0.32 -7.55 13.98
CA MET A 179 -0.21 -8.42 12.92
C MET A 179 0.18 -9.89 13.18
N PRO A 180 -0.78 -10.79 13.46
CA PRO A 180 -0.48 -12.21 13.68
C PRO A 180 -0.31 -12.95 12.35
N GLU A 181 0.33 -14.10 12.41
CA GLU A 181 0.37 -15.08 11.32
C GLU A 181 0.31 -16.49 11.94
N THR A 182 -0.90 -16.87 12.37
CA THR A 182 -1.12 -18.12 13.11
C THR A 182 -1.56 -19.27 12.20
N ASN A 183 -2.21 -18.97 11.09
CA ASN A 183 -2.82 -19.95 10.19
C ASN A 183 -2.17 -19.99 8.79
N PHE A 184 -0.92 -19.54 8.68
CA PHE A 184 -0.21 -19.61 7.42
C PHE A 184 0.21 -21.05 7.10
N SER A 185 -0.17 -21.52 5.93
CA SER A 185 0.36 -22.73 5.31
C SER A 185 0.94 -22.35 3.94
N PRO A 186 2.24 -22.59 3.69
CA PRO A 186 2.81 -22.32 2.37
C PRO A 186 2.06 -23.06 1.27
N ALA A 187 1.84 -22.41 0.13
CA ALA A 187 1.34 -23.09 -1.04
C ALA A 187 2.34 -24.20 -1.42
N CYS A 188 1.89 -25.45 -1.42
CA CYS A 188 2.71 -26.54 -1.93
C CYS A 188 2.81 -26.33 -3.45
N LEU A 189 4.00 -26.06 -3.96
CA LEU A 189 4.29 -26.20 -5.38
C LEU A 189 4.25 -27.70 -5.69
N LEU A 190 3.05 -28.24 -5.84
CA LEU A 190 2.83 -29.54 -6.46
C LEU A 190 3.18 -29.46 -7.96
N TYR A 191 4.45 -29.25 -8.25
CA TYR A 191 5.03 -29.84 -9.43
C TYR A 191 5.26 -31.31 -9.07
N THR A 192 4.22 -32.08 -9.11
CA THR A 192 4.39 -33.52 -9.27
C THR A 192 5.08 -33.73 -10.60
N SER A 193 6.32 -34.08 -10.52
CA SER A 193 7.03 -34.87 -11.49
C SER A 193 6.25 -36.20 -11.68
N ASP A 194 5.20 -36.14 -12.48
CA ASP A 194 4.60 -37.32 -13.11
C ASP A 194 4.92 -37.20 -14.59
N ALA A 195 6.10 -37.68 -14.93
CA ALA A 195 6.50 -38.08 -16.27
C ALA A 195 7.23 -39.43 -16.15
#